data_f161dd4fa1a282c7e04ea741c3363ae9
#
_entry.id   f161dd4fa1a282c7e04ea741c3363ae9
#
_cell.length_a   1.000
_cell.length_b   1.000
_cell.length_c   1.000
_cell.angle_alpha   90.00
_cell.angle_beta   90.00
_cell.angle_gamma   90.00
#
_symmetry.space_group_name_H-M   'P 1'
#
loop_
_entity.id
_entity.type
_entity.pdbx_description
1 polymer ?
#
loop_
_entity_poly.entity_id
_entity_poly.type
_entity_poly.pdbx_seq_one_letter_code
_entity_poly.pdbx_strand_id
1 'polypeptide(L)'
;NGKGKRLLLIGHLDTVFEADDPFVGFRREGDEAVGPGVGDDKGGDVVMLAALRAMQAAGALRDADIEVVLTGDEEDVGSPVSVARADLIAAGKRADIALDFENLSHSHGRDMGSIARRSSNTWVLTVHGESGHSSGIFSDELGDGAIFELARIVAAFRNELPEPNLTFNVGLVGGGQTAEFDAGKTHLAASGKDNIVPPIALARGDFRTLDAEQTRRVAAKMQAIVARHLPRTDATLEIDENYPPMPPTAGNRALLARLNEVNRDLGLAPMDELDPLGRGAGDISFVAADTDGLVGMGISGGGSHAAGESADLGSIPRQAKRAAILMHRLANTPR
;
A
#
# COMPACT_ATOMS: atom_id res chain seq x y z
N ASN A 1 -5.82 29.62 11.36
CA ASN A 1 -5.73 31.06 11.02
C ASN A 1 -4.46 31.45 10.24
N GLY A 2 -3.59 30.50 9.89
CA GLY A 2 -2.36 30.75 9.14
C GLY A 2 -2.61 31.28 7.72
N LYS A 3 -1.75 32.17 7.26
CA LYS A 3 -1.77 32.70 5.88
C LYS A 3 -1.00 31.79 4.92
N GLY A 4 -0.25 30.82 5.45
CA GLY A 4 0.55 29.89 4.67
C GLY A 4 -0.20 28.60 4.33
N LYS A 5 0.52 27.62 3.79
CA LYS A 5 -0.01 26.32 3.40
C LYS A 5 -0.63 25.59 4.60
N ARG A 6 -1.77 24.95 4.36
CA ARG A 6 -2.40 24.02 5.32
C ARG A 6 -1.72 22.66 5.18
N LEU A 7 -1.23 22.15 6.29
CA LEU A 7 -0.49 20.90 6.33
C LEU A 7 -1.34 19.80 6.96
N LEU A 8 -1.41 18.66 6.31
CA LEU A 8 -1.94 17.42 6.85
C LEU A 8 -0.77 16.52 7.21
N LEU A 9 -0.71 16.09 8.47
CA LEU A 9 0.26 15.11 8.96
C LEU A 9 -0.47 13.79 9.16
N ILE A 10 0.09 12.72 8.61
CA ILE A 10 -0.51 11.39 8.59
C ILE A 10 0.43 10.43 9.30
N GLY A 11 -0.14 9.52 10.08
CA GLY A 11 0.49 8.37 10.71
C GLY A 11 -0.59 7.36 11.10
N HIS A 12 -0.20 6.23 11.70
CA HIS A 12 -1.15 5.24 12.18
C HIS A 12 -0.76 4.62 13.52
N LEU A 13 -1.75 4.07 14.22
CA LEU A 13 -1.61 3.59 15.60
C LEU A 13 -1.55 2.06 15.69
N ASP A 14 -2.04 1.37 14.69
CA ASP A 14 -2.09 -0.09 14.60
C ASP A 14 -0.75 -0.69 14.15
N THR A 15 -0.73 -1.99 13.99
CA THR A 15 0.42 -2.78 13.51
C THR A 15 -0.10 -4.10 12.98
N VAL A 16 0.63 -4.75 12.08
CA VAL A 16 0.29 -6.07 11.52
C VAL A 16 0.29 -7.22 12.53
N PHE A 17 0.84 -7.01 13.71
CA PHE A 17 0.97 -8.08 14.71
C PHE A 17 -0.33 -8.22 15.50
N GLU A 18 -0.98 -9.38 15.37
CA GLU A 18 -2.19 -9.72 16.09
C GLU A 18 -1.94 -9.84 17.61
N ALA A 19 -3.03 -9.78 18.38
CA ALA A 19 -2.94 -9.81 19.85
C ALA A 19 -2.33 -11.10 20.42
N ASP A 20 -2.37 -12.20 19.69
CA ASP A 20 -1.80 -13.51 20.03
C ASP A 20 -0.45 -13.80 19.34
N ASP A 21 0.10 -12.82 18.60
CA ASP A 21 1.42 -12.96 17.98
C ASP A 21 2.49 -13.13 19.07
N PRO A 22 3.44 -14.06 18.91
CA PRO A 22 4.53 -14.25 19.88
C PRO A 22 5.55 -13.11 19.90
N PHE A 23 5.61 -12.28 18.87
CA PHE A 23 6.46 -11.09 18.82
C PHE A 23 5.79 -9.94 19.61
N VAL A 24 6.04 -9.91 20.90
CA VAL A 24 5.43 -8.95 21.84
C VAL A 24 6.49 -8.18 22.63
N GLY A 25 6.08 -7.04 23.16
CA GLY A 25 6.87 -6.23 24.07
C GLY A 25 7.84 -5.29 23.34
N PHE A 26 8.48 -4.43 24.12
CA PHE A 26 9.44 -3.44 23.67
C PHE A 26 10.80 -3.69 24.34
N ARG A 27 11.86 -3.77 23.53
CA ARG A 27 13.23 -3.88 23.98
C ARG A 27 14.06 -2.73 23.40
N ARG A 28 14.90 -2.14 24.24
CA ARG A 28 15.85 -1.12 23.82
C ARG A 28 17.27 -1.56 24.13
N GLU A 29 18.14 -1.48 23.11
CA GLU A 29 19.58 -1.75 23.22
C GLU A 29 20.36 -0.54 22.63
N GLY A 30 20.79 0.36 23.51
CA GLY A 30 21.40 1.61 23.06
C GLY A 30 20.42 2.49 22.30
N ASP A 31 20.70 2.76 21.03
CA ASP A 31 19.83 3.51 20.15
C ASP A 31 18.92 2.63 19.28
N GLU A 32 19.01 1.30 19.40
CA GLU A 32 18.09 0.39 18.74
C GLU A 32 16.88 0.07 19.64
N ALA A 33 15.70 0.18 19.08
CA ALA A 33 14.44 -0.31 19.64
C ALA A 33 13.94 -1.50 18.81
N VAL A 34 13.44 -2.54 19.49
CA VAL A 34 12.85 -3.74 18.87
C VAL A 34 11.49 -3.97 19.50
N GLY A 35 10.48 -4.20 18.67
CA GLY A 35 9.12 -4.48 19.12
C GLY A 35 8.07 -4.22 18.05
N PRO A 36 6.84 -4.70 18.22
CA PRO A 36 5.76 -4.52 17.25
C PRO A 36 5.45 -3.04 16.98
N GLY A 37 5.50 -2.65 15.71
CA GLY A 37 5.17 -1.29 15.28
C GLY A 37 6.17 -0.22 15.71
N VAL A 38 7.41 -0.58 16.16
CA VAL A 38 8.40 0.42 16.59
C VAL A 38 8.91 1.27 15.43
N GLY A 39 8.93 0.71 14.22
CA GLY A 39 9.23 1.40 12.97
C GLY A 39 7.96 1.82 12.25
N ASP A 40 6.97 0.94 12.20
CA ASP A 40 5.74 1.03 11.43
C ASP A 40 4.52 0.97 12.36
N ASP A 41 3.93 2.11 12.83
CA ASP A 41 4.39 3.50 12.59
C ASP A 41 4.61 4.30 13.90
N LYS A 42 4.67 3.63 15.07
CA LYS A 42 4.83 4.31 16.39
C LYS A 42 6.05 5.21 16.46
N GLY A 43 7.16 4.79 15.80
CA GLY A 43 8.36 5.60 15.72
C GLY A 43 8.19 6.86 14.87
N GLY A 44 7.39 6.78 13.83
CA GLY A 44 7.01 7.92 13.00
C GLY A 44 6.13 8.91 13.76
N ASP A 45 5.14 8.42 14.49
CA ASP A 45 4.31 9.24 15.38
C ASP A 45 5.15 9.98 16.43
N VAL A 46 6.16 9.32 16.99
CA VAL A 46 7.11 9.97 17.93
C VAL A 46 7.90 11.06 17.23
N VAL A 47 8.37 10.85 15.99
CA VAL A 47 9.06 11.89 15.19
C VAL A 47 8.13 13.07 14.92
N MET A 48 6.87 12.81 14.55
CA MET A 48 5.85 13.83 14.32
C MET A 48 5.64 14.68 15.56
N LEU A 49 5.40 14.03 16.71
CA LEU A 49 5.23 14.72 18.00
C LEU A 49 6.47 15.53 18.41
N ALA A 50 7.67 14.98 18.21
CA ALA A 50 8.92 15.68 18.51
C ALA A 50 9.09 16.93 17.62
N ALA A 51 8.74 16.85 16.34
CA ALA A 51 8.77 17.97 15.40
C ALA A 51 7.77 19.07 15.81
N LEU A 52 6.54 18.72 16.15
CA LEU A 52 5.51 19.65 16.62
C LEU A 52 5.91 20.33 17.94
N ARG A 53 6.49 19.58 18.88
CA ARG A 53 7.02 20.15 20.13
C ARG A 53 8.18 21.11 19.89
N ALA A 54 9.07 20.81 18.94
CA ALA A 54 10.14 21.73 18.57
C ALA A 54 9.58 23.02 17.95
N MET A 55 8.60 22.93 17.05
CA MET A 55 7.91 24.10 16.49
C MET A 55 7.19 24.91 17.58
N GLN A 56 6.55 24.24 18.53
CA GLN A 56 5.89 24.91 19.68
C GLN A 56 6.89 25.69 20.51
N ALA A 57 8.01 25.07 20.87
CA ALA A 57 9.07 25.70 21.67
C ALA A 57 9.69 26.91 20.95
N ALA A 58 9.77 26.86 19.62
CA ALA A 58 10.24 27.97 18.77
C ALA A 58 9.16 29.04 18.51
N GLY A 59 7.91 28.86 18.98
CA GLY A 59 6.78 29.74 18.70
C GLY A 59 6.24 29.62 17.27
N ALA A 60 6.72 28.67 16.48
CA ALA A 60 6.40 28.50 15.07
C ALA A 60 5.02 27.87 14.79
N LEU A 61 4.37 27.30 15.81
CA LEU A 61 3.00 26.75 15.68
C LEU A 61 1.92 27.82 15.71
N ARG A 62 2.20 29.01 16.24
CA ARG A 62 1.17 30.03 16.49
C ARG A 62 0.38 30.41 15.24
N ASP A 63 1.07 30.51 14.12
CA ASP A 63 0.51 30.96 12.84
C ASP A 63 0.44 29.83 11.79
N ALA A 64 0.76 28.60 12.20
CA ALA A 64 0.65 27.42 11.35
C ALA A 64 -0.80 26.88 11.34
N ASP A 65 -1.19 26.31 10.20
CA ASP A 65 -2.47 25.61 10.01
C ASP A 65 -2.12 24.13 9.75
N ILE A 66 -2.18 23.32 10.80
CA ILE A 66 -1.75 21.92 10.79
C ILE A 66 -2.88 21.06 11.32
N GLU A 67 -3.29 20.07 10.54
CA GLU A 67 -4.20 19.00 10.93
C GLU A 67 -3.41 17.69 11.04
N VAL A 68 -3.67 16.92 12.10
CA VAL A 68 -3.05 15.61 12.33
C VAL A 68 -4.14 14.55 12.25
N VAL A 69 -3.94 13.53 11.43
CA VAL A 69 -4.80 12.35 11.36
C VAL A 69 -3.95 11.12 11.65
N LEU A 70 -4.34 10.37 12.67
CA LEU A 70 -3.78 9.07 13.02
C LEU A 70 -4.87 8.03 12.83
N THR A 71 -4.70 7.14 11.88
CA THR A 71 -5.63 6.03 11.63
C THR A 71 -5.36 4.89 12.61
N GLY A 72 -6.33 4.04 12.85
CA GLY A 72 -6.19 2.90 13.75
C GLY A 72 -6.38 1.57 13.04
N ASP A 73 -6.38 1.58 11.71
CA ASP A 73 -6.66 0.44 10.84
C ASP A 73 -5.91 0.56 9.50
N GLU A 74 -4.67 1.08 9.51
CA GLU A 74 -3.86 1.19 8.29
C GLU A 74 -3.47 -0.18 7.78
N GLU A 75 -3.08 -1.07 8.65
CA GLU A 75 -2.56 -2.40 8.33
C GLU A 75 -3.66 -3.41 7.92
N ASP A 76 -4.87 -3.21 8.43
CA ASP A 76 -6.06 -3.99 8.05
C ASP A 76 -7.26 -3.05 7.95
N VAL A 77 -7.39 -2.41 6.78
CA VAL A 77 -8.36 -1.35 6.57
C VAL A 77 -9.80 -1.83 6.74
N GLY A 78 -10.56 -1.08 7.53
CA GLY A 78 -11.97 -1.34 7.79
C GLY A 78 -12.83 -1.32 6.52
N SER A 79 -13.87 -2.13 6.51
CA SER A 79 -14.80 -2.24 5.36
C SER A 79 -16.16 -1.60 5.70
N PRO A 80 -16.75 -0.81 4.79
CA PRO A 80 -16.19 -0.39 3.50
C PRO A 80 -15.09 0.68 3.66
N VAL A 81 -14.05 0.62 2.84
CA VAL A 81 -12.89 1.54 2.85
C VAL A 81 -13.31 3.02 2.80
N SER A 82 -14.39 3.34 2.06
CA SER A 82 -14.94 4.70 1.96
C SER A 82 -15.44 5.27 3.29
N VAL A 83 -15.80 4.41 4.25
CA VAL A 83 -16.17 4.81 5.62
C VAL A 83 -14.93 4.87 6.50
N ALA A 84 -14.08 3.86 6.45
CA ALA A 84 -12.86 3.77 7.23
C ALA A 84 -11.90 4.94 6.96
N ARG A 85 -11.85 5.45 5.74
CA ARG A 85 -10.97 6.58 5.34
C ARG A 85 -11.70 7.92 5.14
N ALA A 86 -12.99 8.01 5.53
CA ALA A 86 -13.78 9.22 5.30
C ALA A 86 -13.17 10.48 5.90
N ASP A 87 -12.69 10.42 7.14
CA ASP A 87 -12.11 11.55 7.85
C ASP A 87 -10.76 11.96 7.25
N LEU A 88 -9.92 11.00 6.89
CA LEU A 88 -8.63 11.23 6.22
C LEU A 88 -8.83 11.89 4.84
N ILE A 89 -9.76 11.37 4.03
CA ILE A 89 -10.11 11.94 2.72
C ILE A 89 -10.63 13.39 2.89
N ALA A 90 -11.48 13.61 3.90
CA ALA A 90 -11.99 14.95 4.18
C ALA A 90 -10.88 15.90 4.64
N ALA A 91 -9.89 15.44 5.41
CA ALA A 91 -8.71 16.21 5.79
C ALA A 91 -7.84 16.56 4.56
N GLY A 92 -7.61 15.59 3.66
CA GLY A 92 -6.87 15.81 2.41
C GLY A 92 -7.48 16.92 1.55
N LYS A 93 -8.79 16.94 1.41
CA LYS A 93 -9.51 18.01 0.68
C LYS A 93 -9.36 19.41 1.29
N ARG A 94 -9.02 19.50 2.58
CA ARG A 94 -8.77 20.78 3.26
C ARG A 94 -7.30 21.18 3.20
N ALA A 95 -6.40 20.23 3.03
CA ALA A 95 -4.96 20.44 3.05
C ALA A 95 -4.43 21.00 1.72
N ASP A 96 -3.31 21.69 1.78
CA ASP A 96 -2.54 22.11 0.61
C ASP A 96 -1.33 21.17 0.40
N ILE A 97 -0.89 20.45 1.45
CA ILE A 97 0.24 19.52 1.45
C ILE A 97 0.00 18.44 2.49
N ALA A 98 0.32 17.19 2.15
CA ALA A 98 0.32 16.05 3.05
C ALA A 98 1.75 15.56 3.35
N LEU A 99 2.04 15.27 4.60
CA LEU A 99 3.30 14.68 5.06
C LEU A 99 2.98 13.40 5.86
N ASP A 100 3.44 12.27 5.36
CA ASP A 100 3.21 10.96 5.95
C ASP A 100 4.43 10.53 6.76
N PHE A 101 4.20 10.22 8.01
CA PHE A 101 5.26 9.93 8.97
C PHE A 101 5.62 8.45 9.06
N GLU A 102 5.14 7.62 8.14
CA GLU A 102 5.70 6.28 8.00
C GLU A 102 7.23 6.28 7.91
N ASN A 103 7.83 5.12 8.12
CA ASN A 103 9.27 4.96 8.27
C ASN A 103 10.07 5.53 7.06
N LEU A 104 11.26 6.05 7.35
CA LEU A 104 12.19 6.55 6.36
C LEU A 104 12.72 5.42 5.49
N SER A 105 12.60 5.58 4.18
CA SER A 105 13.14 4.60 3.23
C SER A 105 14.63 4.79 3.00
N HIS A 106 15.32 3.67 2.84
CA HIS A 106 16.74 3.62 2.54
C HIS A 106 17.02 2.82 1.26
N SER A 107 18.01 3.26 0.50
CA SER A 107 18.56 2.51 -0.62
C SER A 107 20.09 2.70 -0.67
N HIS A 108 20.81 1.59 -0.75
CA HIS A 108 22.30 1.60 -0.79
C HIS A 108 22.94 2.45 0.32
N GLY A 109 22.38 2.39 1.54
CA GLY A 109 22.86 3.12 2.70
C GLY A 109 22.58 4.63 2.70
N ARG A 110 21.70 5.11 1.83
CA ARG A 110 21.30 6.52 1.73
C ARG A 110 19.80 6.68 2.07
N ASP A 111 19.48 7.78 2.73
CA ASP A 111 18.09 8.21 2.93
C ASP A 111 17.47 8.54 1.57
N MET A 112 16.25 8.08 1.32
CA MET A 112 15.53 8.27 0.07
C MET A 112 14.25 9.09 0.28
N GLY A 113 13.88 9.90 -0.71
CA GLY A 113 12.64 10.64 -0.74
C GLY A 113 11.52 9.83 -1.39
N SER A 114 10.47 9.49 -0.66
CA SER A 114 9.33 8.76 -1.19
C SER A 114 8.27 9.74 -1.68
N ILE A 115 8.13 9.86 -3.01
CA ILE A 115 7.22 10.77 -3.71
C ILE A 115 6.08 10.03 -4.42
N ALA A 116 6.03 8.71 -4.27
CA ALA A 116 5.04 7.85 -4.89
C ALA A 116 4.79 6.61 -4.05
N ARG A 117 3.57 6.09 -4.09
CA ARG A 117 3.17 4.78 -3.56
C ARG A 117 2.31 4.06 -4.58
N ARG A 118 2.53 2.76 -4.75
CA ARG A 118 1.69 1.97 -5.64
C ARG A 118 0.38 1.60 -4.92
N SER A 119 -0.68 1.41 -5.72
CA SER A 119 -1.95 0.93 -5.22
C SER A 119 -1.84 -0.45 -4.57
N SER A 120 -2.88 -0.84 -3.84
CA SER A 120 -3.12 -2.22 -3.43
C SER A 120 -4.51 -2.62 -3.88
N ASN A 121 -4.60 -3.57 -4.82
CA ASN A 121 -5.86 -4.09 -5.31
C ASN A 121 -5.83 -5.60 -5.20
N THR A 122 -6.95 -6.21 -4.86
CA THR A 122 -7.10 -7.67 -4.84
C THR A 122 -8.06 -8.11 -5.93
N TRP A 123 -7.93 -9.36 -6.37
CA TRP A 123 -8.82 -9.95 -7.33
C TRP A 123 -9.17 -11.39 -6.98
N VAL A 124 -10.37 -11.81 -7.35
CA VAL A 124 -10.86 -13.17 -7.24
C VAL A 124 -11.39 -13.62 -8.59
N LEU A 125 -10.91 -14.74 -9.06
CA LEU A 125 -11.35 -15.39 -10.29
C LEU A 125 -12.10 -16.67 -9.95
N THR A 126 -13.34 -16.75 -10.42
CA THR A 126 -14.18 -17.96 -10.34
C THR A 126 -14.40 -18.47 -11.74
N VAL A 127 -14.11 -19.74 -11.97
CA VAL A 127 -14.23 -20.40 -13.26
C VAL A 127 -15.15 -21.61 -13.15
N HIS A 128 -16.09 -21.73 -14.06
CA HIS A 128 -17.01 -22.86 -14.19
C HIS A 128 -16.78 -23.61 -15.50
N GLY A 129 -17.10 -24.89 -15.48
CA GLY A 129 -17.10 -25.77 -16.62
C GLY A 129 -18.12 -26.90 -16.44
N GLU A 130 -18.32 -27.70 -17.49
CA GLU A 130 -19.18 -28.87 -17.42
C GLU A 130 -18.45 -30.02 -16.72
N SER A 131 -19.23 -30.83 -15.97
CA SER A 131 -18.69 -32.00 -15.27
C SER A 131 -19.10 -33.28 -15.98
N GLY A 132 -18.16 -34.22 -16.08
CA GLY A 132 -18.40 -35.50 -16.67
C GLY A 132 -17.20 -36.43 -16.59
N HIS A 133 -17.31 -37.63 -17.20
CA HIS A 133 -16.19 -38.56 -17.23
C HIS A 133 -15.04 -38.00 -18.09
N SER A 134 -13.80 -38.09 -17.61
CA SER A 134 -12.62 -37.48 -18.25
C SER A 134 -12.35 -37.99 -19.66
N SER A 135 -12.85 -39.17 -20.04
CA SER A 135 -12.73 -39.66 -21.42
C SER A 135 -13.56 -38.83 -22.42
N GLY A 136 -14.51 -38.03 -21.97
CA GLY A 136 -15.30 -37.12 -22.78
C GLY A 136 -14.78 -35.68 -22.80
N ILE A 137 -13.64 -35.36 -22.17
CA ILE A 137 -13.04 -34.01 -22.21
C ILE A 137 -12.71 -33.63 -23.67
N PHE A 138 -12.84 -32.32 -23.96
CA PHE A 138 -12.68 -31.71 -25.28
C PHE A 138 -13.79 -32.05 -26.26
N SER A 139 -14.88 -32.70 -25.85
CA SER A 139 -16.08 -32.86 -26.65
C SER A 139 -16.94 -31.60 -26.67
N ASP A 140 -17.89 -31.54 -27.63
CA ASP A 140 -18.86 -30.44 -27.72
C ASP A 140 -19.79 -30.37 -26.49
N GLU A 141 -19.96 -31.47 -25.74
CA GLU A 141 -20.80 -31.56 -24.57
C GLU A 141 -20.08 -31.09 -23.30
N LEU A 142 -18.81 -31.50 -23.08
CA LEU A 142 -18.08 -31.25 -21.87
C LEU A 142 -17.06 -30.08 -21.96
N GLY A 143 -16.56 -29.80 -23.18
CA GLY A 143 -15.54 -28.78 -23.37
C GLY A 143 -14.25 -29.08 -22.61
N ASP A 144 -13.57 -28.03 -22.17
CA ASP A 144 -12.21 -28.08 -21.63
C ASP A 144 -12.16 -28.25 -20.09
N GLY A 145 -13.27 -27.94 -19.40
CA GLY A 145 -13.34 -27.95 -17.95
C GLY A 145 -12.68 -26.73 -17.26
N ALA A 146 -13.09 -26.48 -16.04
CA ALA A 146 -12.75 -25.24 -15.32
C ALA A 146 -11.24 -25.04 -15.06
N ILE A 147 -10.48 -26.11 -14.83
CA ILE A 147 -9.05 -26.00 -14.51
C ILE A 147 -8.24 -25.57 -15.75
N PHE A 148 -8.55 -26.06 -16.95
CA PHE A 148 -7.86 -25.62 -18.17
C PHE A 148 -8.19 -24.15 -18.48
N GLU A 149 -9.44 -23.73 -18.27
CA GLU A 149 -9.82 -22.34 -18.46
C GLU A 149 -9.11 -21.41 -17.46
N LEU A 150 -9.04 -21.79 -16.18
CA LEU A 150 -8.29 -21.05 -15.19
C LEU A 150 -6.81 -20.95 -15.56
N ALA A 151 -6.20 -22.06 -15.97
CA ALA A 151 -4.80 -22.08 -16.40
C ALA A 151 -4.55 -21.15 -17.61
N ARG A 152 -5.48 -21.14 -18.61
CA ARG A 152 -5.42 -20.22 -19.75
C ARG A 152 -5.46 -18.76 -19.29
N ILE A 153 -6.41 -18.42 -18.39
CA ILE A 153 -6.57 -17.04 -17.89
C ILE A 153 -5.31 -16.59 -17.15
N VAL A 154 -4.80 -17.40 -16.22
CA VAL A 154 -3.60 -17.07 -15.44
C VAL A 154 -2.36 -16.94 -16.34
N ALA A 155 -2.21 -17.84 -17.34
CA ALA A 155 -1.15 -17.74 -18.33
C ALA A 155 -1.28 -16.47 -19.18
N ALA A 156 -2.50 -16.10 -19.57
CA ALA A 156 -2.74 -14.87 -20.33
C ALA A 156 -2.43 -13.63 -19.47
N PHE A 157 -2.79 -13.61 -18.18
CA PHE A 157 -2.38 -12.54 -17.25
C PHE A 157 -0.86 -12.40 -17.27
N ARG A 158 -0.10 -13.51 -17.11
CA ARG A 158 1.37 -13.47 -17.09
C ARG A 158 1.96 -12.94 -18.39
N ASN A 159 1.34 -13.24 -19.52
CA ASN A 159 1.87 -12.91 -20.84
C ASN A 159 1.43 -11.53 -21.36
N GLU A 160 0.22 -11.11 -21.02
CA GLU A 160 -0.41 -9.93 -21.62
C GLU A 160 -0.41 -8.69 -20.70
N LEU A 161 -0.37 -8.85 -19.37
CA LEU A 161 -0.44 -7.72 -18.43
C LEU A 161 0.89 -6.97 -18.23
N PRO A 162 2.09 -7.58 -18.30
CA PRO A 162 3.32 -6.91 -17.88
C PRO A 162 3.51 -5.55 -18.54
N GLU A 163 3.72 -4.53 -17.71
CA GLU A 163 4.06 -3.17 -18.11
C GLU A 163 4.89 -2.49 -16.99
N PRO A 164 5.56 -1.36 -17.26
CA PRO A 164 6.33 -0.65 -16.24
C PRO A 164 5.51 -0.31 -14.98
N ASN A 165 6.11 -0.47 -13.82
CA ASN A 165 5.53 -0.21 -12.48
C ASN A 165 4.35 -1.12 -12.08
N LEU A 166 3.86 -1.99 -12.95
CA LEU A 166 2.86 -2.99 -12.60
C LEU A 166 3.54 -4.20 -11.95
N THR A 167 3.02 -4.61 -10.82
CA THR A 167 3.22 -5.96 -10.29
C THR A 167 1.86 -6.63 -10.09
N PHE A 168 1.79 -7.93 -10.33
CA PHE A 168 0.62 -8.74 -10.00
C PHE A 168 1.07 -10.13 -9.57
N ASN A 169 0.27 -10.76 -8.74
CA ASN A 169 0.55 -12.05 -8.17
C ASN A 169 -0.70 -12.94 -8.21
N VAL A 170 -0.48 -14.24 -8.31
CA VAL A 170 -1.48 -15.28 -8.05
C VAL A 170 -1.10 -15.93 -6.72
N GLY A 171 -1.79 -15.53 -5.64
CA GLY A 171 -1.44 -15.97 -4.29
C GLY A 171 -2.03 -17.34 -3.92
N LEU A 172 -3.20 -17.67 -4.49
CA LEU A 172 -3.90 -18.92 -4.18
C LEU A 172 -4.66 -19.42 -5.41
N VAL A 173 -4.59 -20.72 -5.69
CA VAL A 173 -5.24 -21.35 -6.84
C VAL A 173 -5.61 -22.80 -6.52
N GLY A 174 -6.80 -23.22 -6.96
CA GLY A 174 -7.24 -24.61 -6.85
C GLY A 174 -8.53 -24.88 -7.61
N GLY A 175 -8.86 -26.15 -7.80
CA GLY A 175 -10.07 -26.56 -8.49
C GLY A 175 -10.30 -28.06 -8.42
N GLY A 176 -11.50 -28.49 -8.77
CA GLY A 176 -11.88 -29.89 -8.68
C GLY A 176 -13.37 -30.10 -8.93
N GLN A 177 -13.89 -31.21 -8.39
CA GLN A 177 -15.35 -31.42 -8.32
C GLN A 177 -16.00 -30.41 -7.38
N THR A 178 -15.26 -30.00 -6.33
CA THR A 178 -15.60 -28.91 -5.44
C THR A 178 -14.40 -28.02 -5.24
N ALA A 179 -14.64 -26.71 -5.11
CA ALA A 179 -13.65 -25.73 -4.66
C ALA A 179 -14.39 -24.57 -4.01
N GLU A 180 -13.93 -24.13 -2.86
CA GLU A 180 -14.50 -22.99 -2.14
C GLU A 180 -13.43 -22.26 -1.32
N PHE A 181 -13.58 -20.94 -1.21
CA PHE A 181 -12.82 -20.14 -0.26
C PHE A 181 -13.53 -20.12 1.10
N ASP A 182 -12.76 -19.98 2.16
CA ASP A 182 -13.29 -19.56 3.46
C ASP A 182 -13.79 -18.10 3.42
N ALA A 183 -14.42 -17.64 4.49
CA ALA A 183 -15.01 -16.30 4.58
C ALA A 183 -13.95 -15.17 4.37
N GLY A 184 -12.73 -15.38 4.84
CA GLY A 184 -11.60 -14.44 4.66
C GLY A 184 -10.90 -14.58 3.31
N LYS A 185 -11.32 -15.54 2.47
CA LYS A 185 -10.67 -15.88 1.19
C LYS A 185 -9.15 -16.17 1.34
N THR A 186 -8.71 -16.60 2.52
CA THR A 186 -7.30 -16.95 2.82
C THR A 186 -7.03 -18.45 2.74
N HIS A 187 -8.08 -19.25 2.81
CA HIS A 187 -8.04 -20.70 2.67
C HIS A 187 -8.87 -21.15 1.47
N LEU A 188 -8.35 -22.12 0.73
CA LEU A 188 -9.04 -22.76 -0.39
C LEU A 188 -9.12 -24.26 -0.14
N ALA A 189 -10.34 -24.79 -0.01
CA ALA A 189 -10.58 -26.22 0.03
C ALA A 189 -11.01 -26.71 -1.35
N ALA A 190 -10.38 -27.76 -1.86
CA ALA A 190 -10.73 -28.37 -3.15
C ALA A 190 -10.68 -29.89 -3.07
N SER A 191 -11.57 -30.57 -3.80
CA SER A 191 -11.58 -32.03 -3.91
C SER A 191 -12.00 -32.49 -5.31
N GLY A 192 -11.57 -33.68 -5.71
CA GLY A 192 -11.92 -34.26 -6.99
C GLY A 192 -11.38 -35.66 -7.19
N LYS A 193 -11.75 -36.28 -8.31
CA LYS A 193 -11.25 -37.60 -8.78
C LYS A 193 -10.57 -37.42 -10.13
N ASP A 194 -9.56 -38.22 -10.40
CA ASP A 194 -8.74 -38.12 -11.63
C ASP A 194 -9.53 -38.36 -12.91
N ASN A 195 -10.63 -39.10 -12.83
CA ASN A 195 -11.49 -39.45 -13.98
C ASN A 195 -12.74 -38.56 -14.14
N ILE A 196 -12.74 -37.38 -13.52
CA ILE A 196 -13.87 -36.41 -13.66
C ILE A 196 -13.33 -35.07 -14.17
N VAL A 197 -13.99 -34.53 -15.19
CA VAL A 197 -13.75 -33.16 -15.66
C VAL A 197 -14.18 -32.18 -14.56
N PRO A 198 -13.30 -31.30 -14.06
CA PRO A 198 -13.61 -30.44 -12.93
C PRO A 198 -14.58 -29.31 -13.33
N PRO A 199 -15.73 -29.15 -12.63
CA PRO A 199 -16.70 -28.11 -12.92
C PRO A 199 -16.34 -26.74 -12.32
N ILE A 200 -15.39 -26.66 -11.40
CA ILE A 200 -15.05 -25.41 -10.71
C ILE A 200 -13.55 -25.25 -10.48
N ALA A 201 -13.06 -24.03 -10.70
CA ALA A 201 -11.72 -23.65 -10.32
C ALA A 201 -11.70 -22.19 -9.84
N LEU A 202 -10.89 -21.91 -8.83
CA LEU A 202 -10.78 -20.63 -8.14
C LEU A 202 -9.33 -20.16 -8.12
N ALA A 203 -9.14 -18.85 -8.30
CA ALA A 203 -7.85 -18.23 -8.01
C ALA A 203 -8.07 -16.87 -7.33
N ARG A 204 -7.06 -16.44 -6.59
CA ARG A 204 -7.02 -15.15 -5.92
C ARG A 204 -5.61 -14.58 -6.00
N GLY A 205 -5.53 -13.24 -6.08
CA GLY A 205 -4.24 -12.55 -6.09
C GLY A 205 -4.37 -11.07 -5.85
N ASP A 206 -3.26 -10.37 -6.06
CA ASP A 206 -3.19 -8.92 -5.98
C ASP A 206 -2.57 -8.33 -7.25
N PHE A 207 -2.78 -7.03 -7.44
CA PHE A 207 -2.00 -6.23 -8.38
C PHE A 207 -1.81 -4.81 -7.88
N ARG A 208 -0.70 -4.20 -8.27
CA ARG A 208 -0.28 -2.87 -7.82
C ARG A 208 0.11 -2.02 -9.01
N THR A 209 -0.42 -0.81 -9.03
CA THR A 209 -0.25 0.18 -10.12
C THR A 209 0.28 1.50 -9.57
N LEU A 210 0.85 2.35 -10.42
CA LEU A 210 1.45 3.61 -10.01
C LEU A 210 0.48 4.80 -10.11
N ASP A 211 -0.54 4.71 -10.95
CA ASP A 211 -1.56 5.74 -11.11
C ASP A 211 -2.94 5.15 -11.42
N ALA A 212 -3.98 5.95 -11.23
CA ALA A 212 -5.37 5.53 -11.41
C ALA A 212 -5.72 5.16 -12.87
N GLU A 213 -5.03 5.73 -13.87
CA GLU A 213 -5.23 5.35 -15.27
C GLU A 213 -4.69 3.94 -15.52
N GLN A 214 -3.51 3.64 -14.99
CA GLN A 214 -2.93 2.30 -15.02
C GLN A 214 -3.85 1.29 -14.33
N THR A 215 -4.40 1.60 -13.16
CA THR A 215 -5.36 0.73 -12.44
C THR A 215 -6.54 0.38 -13.34
N ARG A 216 -7.20 1.40 -13.91
CA ARG A 216 -8.36 1.19 -14.79
C ARG A 216 -8.01 0.39 -16.05
N ARG A 217 -6.87 0.68 -16.67
CA ARG A 217 -6.41 -0.01 -17.89
C ARG A 217 -6.08 -1.48 -17.61
N VAL A 218 -5.39 -1.77 -16.51
CA VAL A 218 -5.04 -3.14 -16.11
C VAL A 218 -6.30 -3.92 -15.75
N ALA A 219 -7.21 -3.36 -14.95
CA ALA A 219 -8.48 -3.98 -14.61
C ALA A 219 -9.32 -4.31 -15.85
N ALA A 220 -9.45 -3.35 -16.78
CA ALA A 220 -10.16 -3.57 -18.05
C ALA A 220 -9.51 -4.67 -18.90
N LYS A 221 -8.18 -4.75 -18.93
CA LYS A 221 -7.44 -5.78 -19.66
C LYS A 221 -7.62 -7.16 -19.02
N MET A 222 -7.60 -7.24 -17.68
CA MET A 222 -7.90 -8.48 -16.97
C MET A 222 -9.32 -8.97 -17.30
N GLN A 223 -10.33 -8.09 -17.24
CA GLN A 223 -11.72 -8.41 -17.62
C GLN A 223 -11.83 -8.90 -19.07
N ALA A 224 -11.13 -8.25 -20.00
CA ALA A 224 -11.12 -8.65 -21.40
C ALA A 224 -10.46 -10.02 -21.64
N ILE A 225 -9.46 -10.38 -20.84
CA ILE A 225 -8.84 -11.72 -20.87
C ILE A 225 -9.82 -12.77 -20.35
N VAL A 226 -10.51 -12.48 -19.25
CA VAL A 226 -11.49 -13.37 -18.64
C VAL A 226 -12.70 -13.57 -19.55
N ALA A 227 -13.15 -12.54 -20.26
CA ALA A 227 -14.27 -12.62 -21.19
C ALA A 227 -14.03 -13.54 -22.43
N ARG A 228 -12.80 -14.01 -22.65
CA ARG A 228 -12.48 -15.02 -23.70
C ARG A 228 -12.55 -16.39 -23.04
N HIS A 229 -13.44 -17.26 -23.49
CA HIS A 229 -13.66 -18.55 -22.87
C HIS A 229 -13.21 -19.71 -23.77
N LEU A 230 -12.73 -20.79 -23.13
CA LEU A 230 -12.63 -22.10 -23.75
C LEU A 230 -14.03 -22.72 -23.92
N PRO A 231 -14.19 -23.73 -24.79
CA PRO A 231 -15.48 -24.38 -24.97
C PRO A 231 -16.12 -24.88 -23.67
N ARG A 232 -17.41 -24.56 -23.48
CA ARG A 232 -18.21 -24.98 -22.33
C ARG A 232 -17.66 -24.50 -20.98
N THR A 233 -16.97 -23.38 -20.96
CA THR A 233 -16.53 -22.74 -19.72
C THR A 233 -17.08 -21.34 -19.60
N ASP A 234 -17.13 -20.83 -18.37
CA ASP A 234 -17.46 -19.47 -18.01
C ASP A 234 -16.56 -19.01 -16.86
N ALA A 235 -16.32 -17.70 -16.77
CA ALA A 235 -15.47 -17.16 -15.73
C ALA A 235 -15.93 -15.77 -15.32
N THR A 236 -15.82 -15.47 -14.02
CA THR A 236 -16.05 -14.16 -13.44
C THR A 236 -14.82 -13.67 -12.71
N LEU A 237 -14.53 -12.37 -12.83
CA LEU A 237 -13.43 -11.69 -12.13
C LEU A 237 -14.01 -10.58 -11.28
N GLU A 238 -13.83 -10.69 -9.98
CA GLU A 238 -14.09 -9.63 -9.01
C GLU A 238 -12.77 -8.90 -8.74
N ILE A 239 -12.80 -7.56 -8.68
CA ILE A 239 -11.65 -6.73 -8.35
C ILE A 239 -12.08 -5.79 -7.24
N ASP A 240 -11.33 -5.81 -6.14
CA ASP A 240 -11.50 -4.89 -5.01
C ASP A 240 -10.33 -3.89 -5.00
N GLU A 241 -10.64 -2.61 -5.15
CA GLU A 241 -9.68 -1.52 -5.03
C GLU A 241 -9.60 -1.11 -3.55
N ASN A 242 -8.52 -1.52 -2.86
CA ASN A 242 -8.33 -1.24 -1.43
C ASN A 242 -7.63 0.10 -1.21
N TYR A 243 -6.39 0.24 -1.71
CA TYR A 243 -5.60 1.47 -1.60
C TYR A 243 -5.38 2.08 -2.98
N PRO A 244 -5.78 3.35 -3.20
CA PRO A 244 -5.46 4.04 -4.45
C PRO A 244 -3.95 4.26 -4.60
N PRO A 245 -3.44 4.55 -5.79
CA PRO A 245 -2.04 4.92 -5.96
C PRO A 245 -1.80 6.39 -5.59
N MET A 246 -0.56 6.68 -5.17
CA MET A 246 0.00 8.04 -5.09
C MET A 246 1.03 8.20 -6.22
N PRO A 247 0.68 8.83 -7.34
CA PRO A 247 1.63 9.01 -8.45
C PRO A 247 2.70 10.05 -8.13
N PRO A 248 3.90 9.99 -8.74
CA PRO A 248 4.97 10.96 -8.55
C PRO A 248 4.69 12.26 -9.31
N THR A 249 3.92 13.17 -8.71
CA THR A 249 3.55 14.46 -9.31
C THR A 249 4.72 15.44 -9.36
N ALA A 250 4.58 16.52 -10.13
CA ALA A 250 5.52 17.63 -10.11
C ALA A 250 5.55 18.33 -8.73
N GLY A 251 4.40 18.38 -8.03
CA GLY A 251 4.28 18.92 -6.69
C GLY A 251 5.02 18.07 -5.65
N ASN A 252 4.89 16.73 -5.71
CA ASN A 252 5.64 15.83 -4.83
C ASN A 252 7.16 15.99 -5.01
N ARG A 253 7.62 16.14 -6.27
CA ARG A 253 9.05 16.44 -6.56
C ARG A 253 9.48 17.79 -6.01
N ALA A 254 8.63 18.81 -6.12
CA ALA A 254 8.92 20.10 -5.53
C ALA A 254 9.01 20.05 -4.00
N LEU A 255 8.19 19.22 -3.34
CA LEU A 255 8.29 18.98 -1.89
C LEU A 255 9.59 18.29 -1.52
N LEU A 256 10.01 17.28 -2.27
CA LEU A 256 11.32 16.63 -2.06
C LEU A 256 12.48 17.62 -2.26
N ALA A 257 12.40 18.49 -3.25
CA ALA A 257 13.39 19.55 -3.45
C ALA A 257 13.45 20.50 -2.22
N ARG A 258 12.30 20.87 -1.64
CA ARG A 258 12.23 21.65 -0.40
C ARG A 258 12.83 20.91 0.80
N LEU A 259 12.57 19.60 0.92
CA LEU A 259 13.20 18.79 1.95
C LEU A 259 14.72 18.73 1.78
N ASN A 260 15.21 18.67 0.54
CA ASN A 260 16.63 18.70 0.23
C ASN A 260 17.30 20.06 0.52
N GLU A 261 16.55 21.16 0.44
CA GLU A 261 17.02 22.45 0.97
C GLU A 261 17.23 22.38 2.50
N VAL A 262 16.28 21.75 3.22
CA VAL A 262 16.41 21.52 4.67
C VAL A 262 17.61 20.62 4.98
N ASN A 263 17.78 19.53 4.23
CA ASN A 263 18.94 18.65 4.38
C ASN A 263 20.27 19.41 4.23
N ARG A 264 20.40 20.24 3.22
CA ARG A 264 21.57 21.08 2.98
C ARG A 264 21.85 22.02 4.16
N ASP A 265 20.83 22.68 4.69
CA ASP A 265 20.97 23.61 5.81
C ASP A 265 21.34 22.90 7.12
N LEU A 266 20.99 21.62 7.24
CA LEU A 266 21.38 20.74 8.35
C LEU A 266 22.73 20.06 8.14
N GLY A 267 23.40 20.25 7.00
CA GLY A 267 24.63 19.57 6.65
C GLY A 267 24.46 18.09 6.32
N LEU A 268 23.24 17.68 5.92
CA LEU A 268 22.88 16.32 5.56
C LEU A 268 22.98 16.12 4.04
N ALA A 269 23.19 14.87 3.62
CA ALA A 269 23.15 14.52 2.20
C ALA A 269 21.75 14.72 1.59
N PRO A 270 21.65 15.08 0.30
CA PRO A 270 20.37 15.12 -0.38
C PRO A 270 19.79 13.70 -0.54
N MET A 271 18.46 13.61 -0.57
CA MET A 271 17.70 12.41 -0.89
C MET A 271 17.40 12.36 -2.37
N ASP A 272 17.62 11.22 -3.00
CA ASP A 272 17.11 10.93 -4.34
C ASP A 272 15.69 10.37 -4.24
N GLU A 273 14.98 10.35 -5.38
CA GLU A 273 13.63 9.72 -5.45
C GLU A 273 13.75 8.22 -5.22
N LEU A 274 12.92 7.68 -4.33
CA LEU A 274 12.80 6.24 -4.15
C LEU A 274 12.11 5.62 -5.37
N ASP A 275 12.62 4.48 -5.85
CA ASP A 275 11.91 3.69 -6.85
C ASP A 275 10.53 3.27 -6.29
N PRO A 276 9.41 3.57 -6.97
CA PRO A 276 8.08 3.18 -6.51
C PRO A 276 7.92 1.67 -6.29
N LEU A 277 8.71 0.83 -6.94
CA LEU A 277 8.73 -0.62 -6.72
C LEU A 277 9.22 -0.99 -5.31
N GLY A 278 9.98 -0.13 -4.67
CA GLY A 278 10.53 -0.33 -3.33
C GLY A 278 9.56 -0.05 -2.19
N ARG A 279 8.31 0.36 -2.48
CA ARG A 279 7.35 0.70 -1.42
C ARG A 279 5.92 0.27 -1.76
N GLY A 280 5.19 -0.16 -0.74
CA GLY A 280 3.78 -0.54 -0.84
C GLY A 280 2.82 0.65 -0.82
N ALA A 281 1.52 0.39 -0.70
CA ALA A 281 0.47 1.36 -0.47
C ALA A 281 0.57 1.98 0.94
N GLY A 282 -0.23 2.98 1.25
CA GLY A 282 -0.34 3.60 2.57
C GLY A 282 -1.38 4.72 2.58
N ASP A 283 -1.70 5.20 3.75
CA ASP A 283 -2.81 6.12 3.99
C ASP A 283 -2.75 7.43 3.21
N ILE A 284 -1.57 7.97 2.95
CA ILE A 284 -1.41 9.17 2.11
C ILE A 284 -2.00 9.00 0.71
N SER A 285 -2.10 7.76 0.22
CA SER A 285 -2.68 7.46 -1.09
C SER A 285 -4.14 7.91 -1.21
N PHE A 286 -4.90 7.93 -0.11
CA PHE A 286 -6.30 8.37 -0.09
C PHE A 286 -6.47 9.88 -0.25
N VAL A 287 -5.42 10.65 -0.06
CA VAL A 287 -5.43 12.11 -0.23
C VAL A 287 -4.65 12.57 -1.46
N ALA A 288 -3.92 11.69 -2.12
CA ALA A 288 -3.02 12.00 -3.22
C ALA A 288 -3.71 12.55 -4.49
N ALA A 289 -5.03 12.34 -4.63
CA ALA A 289 -5.81 12.93 -5.71
C ALA A 289 -6.08 14.44 -5.52
N ASP A 290 -6.08 14.90 -4.28
CA ASP A 290 -6.45 16.26 -3.90
C ASP A 290 -5.22 17.10 -3.44
N THR A 291 -4.12 16.45 -3.06
CA THR A 291 -3.02 17.08 -2.32
C THR A 291 -1.67 16.47 -2.72
N ASP A 292 -0.66 17.32 -2.97
CA ASP A 292 0.72 16.86 -3.10
C ASP A 292 1.30 16.43 -1.75
N GLY A 293 2.16 15.41 -1.76
CA GLY A 293 2.68 14.85 -0.50
C GLY A 293 4.07 14.25 -0.57
N LEU A 294 4.61 13.98 0.63
CA LEU A 294 5.83 13.20 0.86
C LEU A 294 5.57 12.11 1.89
N VAL A 295 6.17 10.96 1.68
CA VAL A 295 6.17 9.81 2.60
C VAL A 295 7.56 9.59 3.17
N GLY A 296 7.65 8.93 4.32
CA GLY A 296 8.94 8.60 4.92
C GLY A 296 9.51 9.71 5.78
N MET A 297 8.62 10.53 6.36
CA MET A 297 9.02 11.59 7.31
C MET A 297 9.33 11.05 8.70
N GLY A 298 9.02 9.78 8.96
CA GLY A 298 9.16 9.12 10.25
C GLY A 298 10.55 8.60 10.57
N ILE A 299 10.61 7.61 11.45
CA ILE A 299 11.85 7.05 12.00
C ILE A 299 12.62 6.22 10.97
N SER A 300 13.93 6.08 11.16
CA SER A 300 14.74 5.09 10.45
C SER A 300 14.60 3.73 11.14
N GLY A 301 14.42 2.67 10.39
CA GLY A 301 14.23 1.33 10.94
C GLY A 301 14.28 0.26 9.88
N GLY A 302 13.91 -0.94 10.25
CA GLY A 302 13.85 -2.09 9.35
C GLY A 302 13.04 -3.25 9.90
N GLY A 303 12.74 -4.21 9.02
CA GLY A 303 12.02 -5.41 9.41
C GLY A 303 10.52 -5.20 9.65
N SER A 304 9.91 -4.12 9.14
CA SER A 304 8.46 -3.95 9.18
C SER A 304 7.75 -5.21 8.71
N HIS A 305 6.62 -5.56 9.35
CA HIS A 305 5.81 -6.75 9.09
C HIS A 305 6.54 -8.08 9.37
N ALA A 306 7.64 -8.07 10.12
CA ALA A 306 8.36 -9.29 10.49
C ALA A 306 8.76 -9.30 11.96
N ALA A 307 8.81 -10.48 12.56
CA ALA A 307 9.37 -10.64 13.90
C ALA A 307 10.81 -10.12 13.94
N GLY A 308 11.09 -9.21 14.88
CA GLY A 308 12.38 -8.53 14.95
C GLY A 308 12.37 -7.13 14.33
N GLU A 309 11.20 -6.57 14.01
CA GLU A 309 11.05 -5.18 13.62
C GLU A 309 11.82 -4.25 14.57
N SER A 310 12.61 -3.35 13.98
CA SER A 310 13.49 -2.47 14.74
C SER A 310 13.45 -1.03 14.25
N ALA A 311 13.81 -0.11 15.13
CA ALA A 311 13.90 1.32 14.87
C ALA A 311 15.18 1.92 15.47
N ASP A 312 15.82 2.83 14.71
CA ASP A 312 16.96 3.64 15.15
C ASP A 312 16.47 4.88 15.90
N LEU A 313 16.46 4.82 17.23
CA LEU A 313 16.08 5.95 18.11
C LEU A 313 17.01 7.16 17.92
N GLY A 314 18.27 6.94 17.53
CA GLY A 314 19.22 8.00 17.21
C GLY A 314 18.79 8.83 15.99
N SER A 315 17.94 8.29 15.13
CA SER A 315 17.40 9.00 13.97
C SER A 315 16.30 10.01 14.33
N ILE A 316 15.62 9.86 15.48
CA ILE A 316 14.48 10.70 15.87
C ILE A 316 14.86 12.19 15.90
N PRO A 317 15.97 12.66 16.54
CA PRO A 317 16.33 14.06 16.52
C PRO A 317 16.60 14.63 15.13
N ARG A 318 17.18 13.81 14.23
CA ARG A 318 17.46 14.19 12.84
C ARG A 318 16.16 14.35 12.05
N GLN A 319 15.28 13.37 12.13
CA GLN A 319 14.00 13.37 11.43
C GLN A 319 13.06 14.46 11.97
N ALA A 320 12.99 14.64 13.28
CA ALA A 320 12.18 15.70 13.88
C ALA A 320 12.66 17.10 13.47
N LYS A 321 13.98 17.33 13.34
CA LYS A 321 14.53 18.60 12.83
C LYS A 321 14.15 18.82 11.36
N ARG A 322 14.31 17.78 10.50
CA ARG A 322 13.88 17.82 9.10
C ARG A 322 12.41 18.22 8.98
N ALA A 323 11.55 17.49 9.68
CA ALA A 323 10.12 17.72 9.66
C ALA A 323 9.74 19.12 10.19
N ALA A 324 10.25 19.52 11.34
CA ALA A 324 9.94 20.83 11.93
C ALA A 324 10.33 22.00 11.04
N ILE A 325 11.53 21.96 10.43
CA ILE A 325 12.00 23.03 9.54
C ILE A 325 11.20 23.03 8.24
N LEU A 326 10.93 21.86 7.66
CA LEU A 326 10.11 21.76 6.45
C LEU A 326 8.71 22.30 6.70
N MET A 327 8.02 21.84 7.74
CA MET A 327 6.68 22.29 8.12
C MET A 327 6.65 23.80 8.37
N HIS A 328 7.64 24.35 9.08
CA HIS A 328 7.74 25.79 9.31
C HIS A 328 7.85 26.58 8.00
N ARG A 329 8.70 26.13 7.07
CA ARG A 329 8.84 26.79 5.75
C ARG A 329 7.57 26.71 4.94
N LEU A 330 6.91 25.56 4.90
CA LEU A 330 5.65 25.36 4.17
C LEU A 330 4.53 26.19 4.78
N ALA A 331 4.38 26.21 6.11
CA ALA A 331 3.38 27.03 6.80
C ALA A 331 3.56 28.54 6.61
N ASN A 332 4.74 29.00 6.19
CA ASN A 332 5.03 30.38 5.84
C ASN A 332 5.05 30.64 4.32
N THR A 333 4.81 29.62 3.50
CA THR A 333 4.68 29.77 2.04
C THR A 333 3.23 30.16 1.73
N PRO A 334 2.94 31.23 0.95
CA PRO A 334 1.59 31.61 0.57
C PRO A 334 0.84 30.46 -0.14
N ARG A 335 -0.48 30.44 0.05
CA ARG A 335 -1.41 29.52 -0.65
C ARG A 335 -1.48 29.82 -2.13
#